data_3586d67d8c46156908784860794bb28a
#
_entry.id   3586d67d8c46156908784860794bb28a
#
_cell.length_a   1.000
_cell.length_b   1.000
_cell.length_c   1.000
_cell.angle_alpha   90.00
_cell.angle_beta   90.00
_cell.angle_gamma   90.00
#
_symmetry.space_group_name_H-M   'P 1'
#
loop_
_entity.id
_entity.type
_entity.pdbx_description
1 polymer ?
#
loop_
_entity_poly.entity_id
_entity_poly.type
_entity_poly.pdbx_seq_one_letter_code
_entity_poly.pdbx_strand_id
1 'polypeptide(L)'
;MPPYYTSERVTDEYLTVNNSGERVLDIQSERTLRENGRLDFGLQYIAKGRAYYVEDGKTYTVEAGTALLHFPRVPQHYFFKKQDAAHLQWVHFTGQGAATLLARLQSEKTVAIRIHETAKFSRTLSRLIECYTMKCPFFETACVGHLTVLLSMLLASALADTADTRPHDGLAAVYRHMQLHFAEPIDLDKYAQMCYISRDRFMHLFKQHSGVSPYHFQLQLRIDRAAEMLAYTGISITDCALAVGFKDAAYFCRLFKKYTGMTPTAYRKR
;
A
#
# COMPACT_ATOMS: atom_id res chain seq x y z
N MET A 1 -1.43 20.00 31.97
CA MET A 1 -1.06 19.13 30.82
C MET A 1 -2.32 18.46 30.33
N PRO A 2 -2.66 18.52 29.05
CA PRO A 2 -3.83 17.79 28.55
C PRO A 2 -3.62 16.28 28.65
N PRO A 3 -4.68 15.49 28.90
CA PRO A 3 -4.61 14.07 29.24
C PRO A 3 -4.29 13.12 28.06
N TYR A 4 -3.66 13.60 26.99
CA TYR A 4 -3.46 12.87 25.75
C TYR A 4 -2.23 11.91 25.74
N TYR A 5 -1.50 11.78 26.85
CA TYR A 5 -0.17 11.14 26.83
C TYR A 5 -0.07 9.81 27.59
N THR A 6 -1.19 9.19 28.01
CA THR A 6 -1.12 8.06 28.95
C THR A 6 -1.42 6.67 28.39
N SER A 7 -1.51 6.48 27.09
CA SER A 7 -1.79 5.15 26.53
C SER A 7 -0.61 4.57 25.75
N GLU A 8 0.52 4.35 26.42
CA GLU A 8 1.57 3.46 25.90
C GLU A 8 1.16 2.03 26.24
N ARG A 9 0.51 1.32 25.32
CA ARG A 9 0.18 -0.09 25.46
C ARG A 9 1.14 -0.92 24.61
N VAL A 10 1.75 -1.92 25.20
CA VAL A 10 2.37 -3.03 24.47
C VAL A 10 1.36 -4.17 24.55
N THR A 11 0.93 -4.69 23.41
CA THR A 11 -0.05 -5.78 23.33
C THR A 11 0.53 -6.92 22.52
N ASP A 12 0.05 -8.15 22.80
CA ASP A 12 0.34 -9.34 22.01
C ASP A 12 -0.52 -9.42 20.73
N GLU A 13 -1.41 -8.45 20.53
CA GLU A 13 -2.21 -8.35 19.30
C GLU A 13 -1.34 -8.10 18.07
N TYR A 14 -1.84 -8.49 16.91
CA TYR A 14 -1.11 -8.32 15.66
C TYR A 14 -0.83 -6.83 15.35
N LEU A 15 -1.83 -5.96 15.52
CA LEU A 15 -1.71 -4.52 15.31
C LEU A 15 -2.78 -3.79 16.13
N THR A 16 -2.39 -2.74 16.87
CA THR A 16 -3.29 -1.95 17.72
C THR A 16 -2.95 -0.47 17.62
N VAL A 17 -3.97 0.38 17.51
CA VAL A 17 -3.84 1.84 17.61
C VAL A 17 -3.99 2.27 19.07
N ASN A 18 -2.93 2.84 19.63
CA ASN A 18 -2.90 3.30 21.02
C ASN A 18 -3.46 4.71 21.20
N ASN A 19 -3.13 5.59 20.24
CA ASN A 19 -3.56 6.99 20.23
C ASN A 19 -3.45 7.55 18.81
N SER A 20 -4.32 8.50 18.47
CA SER A 20 -4.19 9.28 17.24
C SER A 20 -4.80 10.66 17.43
N GLY A 21 -4.39 11.59 16.59
CA GLY A 21 -4.93 12.94 16.62
C GLY A 21 -4.31 13.84 15.56
N GLU A 22 -4.80 15.08 15.52
CA GLU A 22 -4.23 16.13 14.69
C GLU A 22 -4.19 17.46 15.45
N ARG A 23 -3.30 18.35 15.04
CA ARG A 23 -3.13 19.64 15.67
C ARG A 23 -2.55 20.66 14.71
N VAL A 24 -3.06 21.88 14.77
CA VAL A 24 -2.48 23.06 14.14
C VAL A 24 -1.66 23.81 15.18
N LEU A 25 -0.41 24.08 14.87
CA LEU A 25 0.59 24.67 15.77
C LEU A 25 0.89 26.12 15.33
N ASP A 26 -0.10 26.97 15.47
CA ASP A 26 -0.07 28.39 15.07
C ASP A 26 -0.16 29.38 16.25
N ILE A 27 -0.41 28.88 17.48
CA ILE A 27 -0.59 29.72 18.68
C ILE A 27 0.75 29.95 19.38
N GLN A 28 1.52 28.88 19.60
CA GLN A 28 2.81 28.91 20.29
C GLN A 28 3.80 27.92 19.72
N SER A 29 5.09 28.18 19.92
CA SER A 29 6.13 27.20 19.61
C SER A 29 6.12 26.07 20.64
N GLU A 30 6.29 24.84 20.18
CA GLU A 30 6.27 23.64 21.01
C GLU A 30 7.53 22.82 20.84
N ARG A 31 7.99 22.19 21.91
CA ARG A 31 9.15 21.33 21.93
C ARG A 31 8.85 20.02 22.64
N THR A 32 9.29 18.93 22.06
CA THR A 32 9.23 17.59 22.65
C THR A 32 10.63 17.04 22.80
N LEU A 33 10.96 16.60 24.01
CA LEU A 33 12.19 15.88 24.32
C LEU A 33 11.81 14.62 25.11
N ARG A 34 12.13 13.45 24.55
CA ARG A 34 11.96 12.14 25.20
C ARG A 34 13.27 11.36 25.07
N GLU A 35 14.07 11.41 26.11
CA GLU A 35 15.41 10.78 26.12
C GLU A 35 15.35 9.26 25.96
N ASN A 36 14.32 8.62 26.50
CA ASN A 36 14.11 7.16 26.41
C ASN A 36 13.10 6.76 25.34
N GLY A 37 12.68 7.71 24.48
CA GLY A 37 11.64 7.47 23.47
C GLY A 37 10.28 7.12 24.09
N ARG A 38 9.47 6.37 23.34
CA ARG A 38 8.20 5.76 23.74
C ARG A 38 8.31 4.24 23.74
N LEU A 39 7.34 3.54 24.32
CA LEU A 39 7.26 2.06 24.25
C LEU A 39 6.56 1.57 22.99
N ASP A 40 5.86 2.45 22.27
CA ASP A 40 5.12 2.16 21.04
C ASP A 40 5.75 2.85 19.83
N PHE A 41 5.32 2.44 18.63
CA PHE A 41 5.66 3.13 17.40
C PHE A 41 4.89 4.45 17.30
N GLY A 42 5.52 5.46 16.71
CA GLY A 42 4.89 6.73 16.40
C GLY A 42 5.04 7.07 14.92
N LEU A 43 3.95 7.41 14.27
CA LEU A 43 3.94 7.99 12.95
C LEU A 43 3.42 9.41 13.05
N GLN A 44 4.25 10.40 12.70
CA GLN A 44 3.88 11.82 12.65
C GLN A 44 3.96 12.28 11.20
N TYR A 45 2.88 12.86 10.70
CA TYR A 45 2.80 13.38 9.34
C TYR A 45 2.64 14.89 9.35
N ILE A 46 3.51 15.59 8.66
CA ILE A 46 3.46 17.05 8.49
C ILE A 46 2.56 17.33 7.29
N ALA A 47 1.28 17.63 7.55
CA ALA A 47 0.30 17.90 6.51
C ALA A 47 0.48 19.28 5.88
N LYS A 48 0.89 20.29 6.69
CA LYS A 48 1.22 21.66 6.26
C LYS A 48 2.34 22.24 7.14
N GLY A 49 3.00 23.28 6.64
CA GLY A 49 4.04 23.99 7.38
C GLY A 49 5.32 23.16 7.52
N ARG A 50 6.01 23.32 8.65
CA ARG A 50 7.31 22.70 8.93
C ARG A 50 7.40 22.19 10.35
N ALA A 51 8.20 21.13 10.52
CA ALA A 51 8.69 20.65 11.80
C ALA A 51 10.22 20.69 11.83
N TYR A 52 10.79 20.63 13.00
CA TYR A 52 12.23 20.59 13.20
C TYR A 52 12.57 19.38 14.06
N TYR A 53 13.46 18.55 13.57
CA TYR A 53 13.94 17.37 14.27
C TYR A 53 15.42 17.56 14.63
N VAL A 54 15.78 17.20 15.87
CA VAL A 54 17.17 17.34 16.36
C VAL A 54 17.76 15.96 16.57
N GLU A 55 18.88 15.71 15.93
CA GLU A 55 19.62 14.46 16.02
C GLU A 55 21.13 14.75 16.06
N ASP A 56 21.85 14.13 16.98
CA ASP A 56 23.29 14.33 17.18
C ASP A 56 23.69 15.82 17.25
N GLY A 57 22.86 16.63 17.92
CA GLY A 57 23.06 18.07 18.06
C GLY A 57 22.76 18.91 16.81
N LYS A 58 22.40 18.27 15.69
CA LYS A 58 22.03 18.96 14.44
C LYS A 58 20.52 19.07 14.30
N THR A 59 20.07 20.20 13.78
CA THR A 59 18.64 20.42 13.49
C THR A 59 18.36 20.20 12.02
N TYR A 60 17.39 19.34 11.74
CA TYR A 60 16.88 19.04 10.39
C TYR A 60 15.49 19.66 10.24
N THR A 61 15.25 20.30 9.11
CA THR A 61 13.93 20.82 8.75
C THR A 61 13.13 19.74 8.05
N VAL A 62 11.90 19.52 8.50
CA VAL A 62 10.97 18.54 7.93
C VAL A 62 9.82 19.30 7.29
N GLU A 63 9.73 19.23 5.97
CA GLU A 63 8.73 19.93 5.17
C GLU A 63 7.40 19.17 5.12
N ALA A 64 6.32 19.89 4.81
CA ALA A 64 5.01 19.28 4.55
C ALA A 64 5.08 18.16 3.51
N GLY A 65 4.29 17.10 3.70
CA GLY A 65 4.30 15.88 2.90
C GLY A 65 5.31 14.83 3.37
N THR A 66 5.95 15.05 4.50
CA THR A 66 6.90 14.09 5.11
C THR A 66 6.29 13.43 6.33
N ALA A 67 6.50 12.14 6.47
CA ALA A 67 6.19 11.36 7.66
C ALA A 67 7.46 11.07 8.45
N LEU A 68 7.39 11.22 9.77
CA LEU A 68 8.42 10.84 10.73
C LEU A 68 7.98 9.54 11.40
N LEU A 69 8.75 8.47 11.22
CA LEU A 69 8.53 7.20 11.88
C LEU A 69 9.47 7.08 13.08
N HIS A 70 8.90 6.95 14.26
CA HIS A 70 9.58 6.75 15.53
C HIS A 70 9.46 5.29 15.96
N PHE A 71 10.58 4.66 16.24
CA PHE A 71 10.62 3.29 16.77
C PHE A 71 10.53 3.28 18.30
N PRO A 72 10.07 2.17 18.91
CA PRO A 72 10.05 2.03 20.35
C PRO A 72 11.44 2.24 20.97
N ARG A 73 11.49 2.96 22.09
CA ARG A 73 12.71 3.27 22.88
C ARG A 73 13.77 4.09 22.14
N VAL A 74 13.45 4.62 20.95
CA VAL A 74 14.35 5.55 20.26
C VAL A 74 14.12 6.95 20.78
N PRO A 75 15.18 7.69 21.19
CA PRO A 75 15.08 9.07 21.65
C PRO A 75 14.37 9.97 20.62
N GLN A 76 13.59 10.92 21.13
CA GLN A 76 12.81 11.81 20.27
C GLN A 76 13.07 13.25 20.70
N HIS A 77 13.59 14.06 19.79
CA HIS A 77 13.75 15.47 20.01
C HIS A 77 13.28 16.24 18.78
N TYR A 78 12.14 16.90 18.89
CA TYR A 78 11.56 17.70 17.81
C TYR A 78 10.85 18.94 18.37
N PHE A 79 10.69 19.94 17.52
CA PHE A 79 9.98 21.16 17.87
C PHE A 79 9.29 21.78 16.66
N PHE A 80 8.35 22.66 16.97
CA PHE A 80 7.58 23.44 16.02
C PHE A 80 7.70 24.91 16.33
N LYS A 81 7.84 25.75 15.31
CA LYS A 81 7.83 27.20 15.48
C LYS A 81 6.45 27.71 15.10
N LYS A 82 5.89 28.63 15.90
CA LYS A 82 4.59 29.27 15.67
C LYS A 82 4.46 29.81 14.23
N GLN A 83 5.50 30.45 13.73
CA GLN A 83 5.51 31.09 12.42
C GLN A 83 5.35 30.13 11.25
N ASP A 84 5.61 28.84 11.43
CA ASP A 84 5.52 27.84 10.38
C ASP A 84 4.10 27.24 10.27
N ALA A 85 3.20 27.56 11.22
CA ALA A 85 1.79 27.14 11.27
C ALA A 85 1.61 25.64 10.89
N ALA A 86 2.44 24.79 11.53
CA ALA A 86 2.48 23.38 11.19
C ALA A 86 1.15 22.70 11.49
N HIS A 87 0.62 21.95 10.53
CA HIS A 87 -0.49 21.01 10.74
C HIS A 87 0.10 19.61 10.86
N LEU A 88 0.04 19.08 12.06
CA LEU A 88 0.54 17.76 12.45
C LEU A 88 -0.61 16.80 12.58
N GLN A 89 -0.49 15.63 11.97
CA GLN A 89 -1.34 14.46 12.18
C GLN A 89 -0.48 13.33 12.73
N TRP A 90 -1.00 12.54 13.69
CA TRP A 90 -0.23 11.43 14.24
C TRP A 90 -1.07 10.22 14.58
N VAL A 91 -0.40 9.08 14.63
CA VAL A 91 -0.89 7.82 15.20
C VAL A 91 0.22 7.14 15.97
N HIS A 92 -0.09 6.69 17.19
CA HIS A 92 0.74 5.79 17.98
C HIS A 92 0.14 4.39 17.94
N PHE A 93 0.98 3.38 17.74
CA PHE A 93 0.52 2.02 17.53
C PHE A 93 1.54 0.98 18.02
N THR A 94 1.10 -0.24 18.21
CA THR A 94 1.91 -1.36 18.68
C THR A 94 1.44 -2.68 18.06
N GLY A 95 2.12 -3.76 18.36
CA GLY A 95 1.80 -5.12 17.95
C GLY A 95 2.92 -5.80 17.16
N GLN A 96 2.89 -7.12 17.12
CA GLN A 96 3.90 -7.92 16.42
C GLN A 96 3.90 -7.66 14.90
N GLY A 97 2.73 -7.38 14.32
CA GLY A 97 2.58 -7.02 12.92
C GLY A 97 3.26 -5.69 12.58
N ALA A 98 3.22 -4.70 13.49
CA ALA A 98 3.94 -3.45 13.31
C ALA A 98 5.45 -3.67 13.19
N ALA A 99 6.03 -4.43 14.12
CA ALA A 99 7.45 -4.75 14.11
C ALA A 99 7.85 -5.52 12.83
N THR A 100 7.05 -6.50 12.43
CA THR A 100 7.28 -7.29 11.21
C THR A 100 7.21 -6.43 9.94
N LEU A 101 6.19 -5.59 9.80
CA LEU A 101 6.02 -4.73 8.64
C LEU A 101 7.14 -3.68 8.53
N LEU A 102 7.57 -3.13 9.66
CA LEU A 102 8.56 -2.06 9.70
C LEU A 102 10.01 -2.57 9.87
N ALA A 103 10.23 -3.88 9.92
CA ALA A 103 11.56 -4.46 10.12
C ALA A 103 12.61 -3.96 9.11
N ARG A 104 12.20 -3.72 7.86
CA ARG A 104 13.08 -3.19 6.80
C ARG A 104 13.47 -1.72 6.98
N LEU A 105 12.73 -0.98 7.78
CA LEU A 105 12.96 0.42 8.12
C LEU A 105 13.56 0.58 9.53
N GLN A 106 13.78 -0.54 10.25
CA GLN A 106 14.26 -0.49 11.63
C GLN A 106 15.53 0.34 11.75
N SER A 107 15.52 1.29 12.68
CA SER A 107 16.58 2.24 12.91
C SER A 107 16.67 2.59 14.40
N GLU A 108 17.86 2.88 14.87
CA GLU A 108 18.11 3.49 16.19
C GLU A 108 17.79 4.98 16.21
N LYS A 109 17.31 5.52 15.09
CA LYS A 109 16.98 6.93 14.89
C LYS A 109 15.58 7.05 14.30
N THR A 110 15.01 8.26 14.40
CA THR A 110 13.78 8.59 13.68
C THR A 110 14.02 8.57 12.18
N VAL A 111 13.11 7.93 11.45
CA VAL A 111 13.19 7.85 9.98
C VAL A 111 12.24 8.85 9.35
N ALA A 112 12.77 9.77 8.56
CA ALA A 112 11.97 10.72 7.78
C ALA A 112 11.72 10.14 6.38
N ILE A 113 10.46 10.07 5.97
CA ILE A 113 10.03 9.48 4.69
C ILE A 113 9.18 10.50 3.95
N ARG A 114 9.59 10.88 2.75
CA ARG A 114 8.79 11.70 1.86
C ARG A 114 7.65 10.88 1.28
N ILE A 115 6.41 11.31 1.49
CA ILE A 115 5.23 10.58 1.01
C ILE A 115 4.91 10.99 -0.44
N HIS A 116 4.76 10.03 -1.32
CA HIS A 116 4.47 10.28 -2.74
C HIS A 116 3.00 10.66 -2.95
N GLU A 117 2.06 9.88 -2.42
CA GLU A 117 0.62 10.16 -2.53
C GLU A 117 0.11 10.99 -1.32
N THR A 118 0.61 12.21 -1.15
CA THR A 118 0.37 13.04 0.04
C THR A 118 -1.10 13.25 0.36
N ALA A 119 -1.94 13.53 -0.66
CA ALA A 119 -3.38 13.77 -0.48
C ALA A 119 -4.12 12.52 0.00
N LYS A 120 -3.76 11.35 -0.50
CA LYS A 120 -4.35 10.06 -0.10
C LYS A 120 -3.88 9.68 1.31
N PHE A 121 -2.60 9.87 1.60
CA PHE A 121 -2.02 9.58 2.91
C PHE A 121 -2.69 10.42 4.01
N SER A 122 -2.73 11.75 3.85
CA SER A 122 -3.39 12.66 4.80
C SER A 122 -4.86 12.32 5.00
N ARG A 123 -5.60 12.04 3.93
CA ARG A 123 -7.01 11.64 4.00
C ARG A 123 -7.20 10.32 4.74
N THR A 124 -6.34 9.32 4.51
CA THR A 124 -6.41 8.05 5.22
C THR A 124 -6.11 8.22 6.71
N LEU A 125 -5.13 9.07 7.05
CA LEU A 125 -4.81 9.38 8.44
C LEU A 125 -5.93 10.17 9.13
N SER A 126 -6.56 11.14 8.44
CA SER A 126 -7.75 11.84 8.96
C SER A 126 -8.90 10.86 9.24
N ARG A 127 -9.13 9.88 8.38
CA ARG A 127 -10.16 8.83 8.61
C ARG A 127 -9.84 7.98 9.84
N LEU A 128 -8.58 7.61 10.03
CA LEU A 128 -8.15 6.90 11.24
C LEU A 128 -8.42 7.75 12.49
N ILE A 129 -8.02 9.02 12.46
CA ILE A 129 -8.22 9.96 13.58
C ILE A 129 -9.71 10.12 13.90
N GLU A 130 -10.55 10.28 12.88
CA GLU A 130 -12.01 10.37 13.02
C GLU A 130 -12.56 9.11 13.68
N CYS A 131 -12.23 7.91 13.18
CA CYS A 131 -12.67 6.64 13.77
C CYS A 131 -12.23 6.51 15.23
N TYR A 132 -10.97 6.85 15.53
CA TYR A 132 -10.43 6.78 16.89
C TYR A 132 -11.11 7.77 17.85
N THR A 133 -11.43 8.96 17.37
CA THR A 133 -12.08 10.02 18.17
C THR A 133 -13.56 9.71 18.44
N MET A 134 -14.28 9.27 17.42
CA MET A 134 -15.73 9.01 17.50
C MET A 134 -16.06 7.72 18.27
N LYS A 135 -15.14 6.76 18.31
CA LYS A 135 -15.31 5.45 18.99
C LYS A 135 -16.62 4.73 18.63
N CYS A 136 -16.98 4.81 17.35
CA CYS A 136 -18.14 4.06 16.83
C CYS A 136 -17.97 2.55 17.04
N PRO A 137 -19.02 1.73 17.00
CA PRO A 137 -18.90 0.28 17.08
C PRO A 137 -17.83 -0.24 16.11
N PHE A 138 -16.95 -1.13 16.59
CA PHE A 138 -15.83 -1.68 15.82
C PHE A 138 -14.77 -0.67 15.36
N PHE A 139 -14.66 0.50 16.03
CA PHE A 139 -13.67 1.52 15.67
C PHE A 139 -12.24 0.99 15.71
N GLU A 140 -11.90 0.09 16.61
CA GLU A 140 -10.56 -0.52 16.73
C GLU A 140 -10.19 -1.26 15.44
N THR A 141 -11.10 -2.06 14.91
CA THR A 141 -10.91 -2.77 13.63
C THR A 141 -10.79 -1.78 12.46
N ALA A 142 -11.59 -0.73 12.41
CA ALA A 142 -11.51 0.31 11.39
C ALA A 142 -10.17 1.07 11.46
N CYS A 143 -9.72 1.41 12.67
CA CYS A 143 -8.42 2.05 12.89
C CYS A 143 -7.26 1.16 12.42
N VAL A 144 -7.29 -0.14 12.72
CA VAL A 144 -6.28 -1.11 12.25
C VAL A 144 -6.28 -1.20 10.72
N GLY A 145 -7.45 -1.22 10.09
CA GLY A 145 -7.57 -1.20 8.62
C GLY A 145 -6.92 0.03 7.99
N HIS A 146 -7.23 1.23 8.49
CA HIS A 146 -6.61 2.48 8.02
C HIS A 146 -5.11 2.52 8.32
N LEU A 147 -4.67 2.06 9.49
CA LEU A 147 -3.24 1.98 9.84
C LEU A 147 -2.49 1.05 8.89
N THR A 148 -3.05 -0.11 8.55
CA THR A 148 -2.44 -1.04 7.60
C THR A 148 -2.24 -0.40 6.23
N VAL A 149 -3.22 0.37 5.73
CA VAL A 149 -3.09 1.14 4.49
C VAL A 149 -2.00 2.20 4.60
N LEU A 150 -1.95 2.95 5.72
CA LEU A 150 -0.92 3.97 5.96
C LEU A 150 0.49 3.38 5.98
N LEU A 151 0.70 2.26 6.68
CA LEU A 151 2.00 1.58 6.73
C LEU A 151 2.41 1.05 5.35
N SER A 152 1.47 0.53 4.56
CA SER A 152 1.71 0.13 3.18
C SER A 152 2.17 1.30 2.30
N MET A 153 1.49 2.46 2.41
CA MET A 153 1.87 3.68 1.67
C MET A 153 3.22 4.24 2.12
N LEU A 154 3.51 4.19 3.42
CA LEU A 154 4.79 4.58 4.01
C LEU A 154 5.93 3.73 3.45
N LEU A 155 5.78 2.41 3.49
CA LEU A 155 6.76 1.45 2.96
C LEU A 155 6.96 1.62 1.46
N ALA A 156 5.88 1.79 0.70
CA ALA A 156 5.96 2.06 -0.73
C ALA A 156 6.76 3.34 -1.01
N SER A 157 6.54 4.41 -0.24
CA SER A 157 7.29 5.67 -0.38
C SER A 157 8.76 5.51 0.01
N ALA A 158 9.06 4.82 1.11
CA ALA A 158 10.44 4.61 1.57
C ALA A 158 11.27 3.75 0.61
N LEU A 159 10.64 2.77 -0.04
CA LEU A 159 11.31 1.87 -0.98
C LEU A 159 11.38 2.45 -2.40
N ALA A 160 10.55 3.42 -2.72
CA ALA A 160 10.52 4.07 -4.03
C ALA A 160 11.78 4.90 -4.31
N ASP A 161 12.35 5.52 -3.30
CA ASP A 161 13.59 6.30 -3.42
C ASP A 161 14.82 5.40 -3.70
N THR A 162 14.69 4.08 -3.48
CA THR A 162 15.74 3.08 -3.74
C THR A 162 15.55 2.34 -5.07
N ALA A 163 14.42 2.47 -5.72
CA ALA A 163 14.09 1.80 -6.98
C ALA A 163 13.55 2.80 -8.02
N ASP A 164 13.89 2.59 -9.29
CA ASP A 164 13.28 3.31 -10.42
C ASP A 164 11.79 2.90 -10.52
N THR A 165 10.92 3.62 -9.79
CA THR A 165 9.49 3.27 -9.56
C THR A 165 8.56 3.55 -10.72
N ARG A 166 9.00 4.38 -11.70
CA ARG A 166 8.18 4.76 -12.86
C ARG A 166 7.65 3.57 -13.67
N PRO A 167 8.41 2.46 -13.87
CA PRO A 167 7.88 1.28 -14.54
C PRO A 167 6.82 0.51 -13.74
N HIS A 168 6.80 0.59 -12.40
CA HIS A 168 5.86 -0.16 -11.55
C HIS A 168 4.45 0.41 -11.57
N ASP A 169 4.30 1.73 -11.62
CA ASP A 169 2.98 2.39 -11.74
C ASP A 169 2.31 2.02 -13.06
N GLY A 170 3.09 1.97 -14.15
CA GLY A 170 2.63 1.49 -15.45
C GLY A 170 2.17 0.02 -15.42
N LEU A 171 2.87 -0.87 -14.70
CA LEU A 171 2.50 -2.27 -14.59
C LEU A 171 1.11 -2.48 -13.96
N ALA A 172 0.76 -1.72 -12.92
CA ALA A 172 -0.56 -1.82 -12.31
C ALA A 172 -1.67 -1.47 -13.31
N ALA A 173 -1.44 -0.45 -14.15
CA ALA A 173 -2.36 -0.09 -15.23
C ALA A 173 -2.44 -1.19 -16.31
N VAL A 174 -1.31 -1.81 -16.66
CA VAL A 174 -1.26 -2.94 -17.59
C VAL A 174 -2.04 -4.14 -17.05
N TYR A 175 -1.83 -4.54 -15.79
CA TYR A 175 -2.59 -5.65 -15.18
C TYR A 175 -4.09 -5.39 -15.23
N ARG A 176 -4.52 -4.18 -14.87
CA ARG A 176 -5.94 -3.80 -14.95
C ARG A 176 -6.46 -3.86 -16.38
N HIS A 177 -5.70 -3.35 -17.35
CA HIS A 177 -6.09 -3.43 -18.76
C HIS A 177 -6.22 -4.86 -19.22
N MET A 178 -5.25 -5.74 -18.89
CA MET A 178 -5.31 -7.16 -19.25
C MET A 178 -6.52 -7.87 -18.63
N GLN A 179 -6.89 -7.53 -17.38
CA GLN A 179 -8.08 -8.10 -16.72
C GLN A 179 -9.39 -7.65 -17.37
N LEU A 180 -9.48 -6.40 -17.84
CA LEU A 180 -10.67 -5.86 -18.47
C LEU A 180 -10.80 -6.27 -19.94
N HIS A 181 -9.67 -6.47 -20.64
CA HIS A 181 -9.58 -6.73 -22.08
C HIS A 181 -8.92 -8.10 -22.38
N PHE A 182 -9.14 -9.08 -21.51
CA PHE A 182 -8.48 -10.39 -21.61
C PHE A 182 -8.79 -11.14 -22.93
N ALA A 183 -9.97 -10.91 -23.52
CA ALA A 183 -10.39 -11.54 -24.78
C ALA A 183 -9.72 -10.94 -26.02
N GLU A 184 -9.19 -9.71 -25.93
CA GLU A 184 -8.54 -9.02 -27.04
C GLU A 184 -7.13 -9.58 -27.32
N PRO A 185 -6.60 -9.41 -28.53
CA PRO A 185 -5.19 -9.71 -28.80
C PRO A 185 -4.26 -8.89 -27.90
N ILE A 186 -3.18 -9.53 -27.43
CA ILE A 186 -2.18 -8.83 -26.62
C ILE A 186 -1.40 -7.83 -27.47
N ASP A 187 -1.27 -6.61 -26.97
CA ASP A 187 -0.46 -5.54 -27.56
C ASP A 187 0.69 -5.19 -26.62
N LEU A 188 1.84 -5.80 -26.84
CA LEU A 188 3.02 -5.59 -26.02
C LEU A 188 3.64 -4.19 -26.16
N ASP A 189 3.49 -3.57 -27.32
CA ASP A 189 4.04 -2.23 -27.57
C ASP A 189 3.22 -1.20 -26.82
N LYS A 190 1.88 -1.32 -26.81
CA LYS A 190 0.99 -0.53 -25.96
C LYS A 190 1.34 -0.68 -24.47
N TYR A 191 1.59 -1.89 -24.02
CA TYR A 191 1.93 -2.16 -22.61
C TYR A 191 3.30 -1.61 -22.22
N ALA A 192 4.28 -1.69 -23.11
CA ALA A 192 5.59 -1.07 -22.92
C ALA A 192 5.48 0.46 -22.84
N GLN A 193 4.65 1.08 -23.70
CA GLN A 193 4.36 2.52 -23.65
C GLN A 193 3.68 2.93 -22.33
N MET A 194 2.72 2.14 -21.83
CA MET A 194 2.07 2.41 -20.54
C MET A 194 3.06 2.40 -19.38
N CYS A 195 4.16 1.65 -19.50
CA CYS A 195 5.24 1.60 -18.52
C CYS A 195 6.40 2.57 -18.83
N TYR A 196 6.35 3.33 -19.92
CA TYR A 196 7.42 4.22 -20.37
C TYR A 196 8.78 3.54 -20.58
N ILE A 197 8.78 2.29 -21.03
CA ILE A 197 9.99 1.48 -21.27
C ILE A 197 9.95 0.77 -22.63
N SER A 198 11.08 0.19 -23.05
CA SER A 198 11.12 -0.65 -24.23
C SER A 198 10.35 -1.97 -24.04
N ARG A 199 9.92 -2.59 -25.14
CA ARG A 199 9.20 -3.87 -25.15
C ARG A 199 9.98 -4.99 -24.43
N ASP A 200 11.29 -5.08 -24.67
CA ASP A 200 12.12 -6.12 -24.05
C ASP A 200 12.23 -5.91 -22.54
N ARG A 201 12.42 -4.66 -22.11
CA ARG A 201 12.42 -4.31 -20.68
C ARG A 201 11.06 -4.57 -20.04
N PHE A 202 9.95 -4.29 -20.73
CA PHE A 202 8.60 -4.62 -20.27
C PHE A 202 8.43 -6.13 -20.07
N MET A 203 8.81 -6.94 -21.05
CA MET A 203 8.72 -8.41 -20.96
C MET A 203 9.47 -8.96 -19.76
N HIS A 204 10.69 -8.44 -19.53
CA HIS A 204 11.52 -8.83 -18.37
C HIS A 204 10.87 -8.41 -17.05
N LEU A 205 10.48 -7.14 -16.94
CA LEU A 205 9.86 -6.55 -15.75
C LEU A 205 8.54 -7.26 -15.41
N PHE A 206 7.69 -7.49 -16.41
CA PHE A 206 6.41 -8.19 -16.21
C PHE A 206 6.64 -9.61 -15.67
N LYS A 207 7.58 -10.37 -16.27
CA LYS A 207 7.91 -11.72 -15.80
C LYS A 207 8.51 -11.73 -14.40
N GLN A 208 9.34 -10.75 -14.07
CA GLN A 208 9.90 -10.59 -12.71
C GLN A 208 8.80 -10.38 -11.66
N HIS A 209 7.76 -9.61 -12.01
CA HIS A 209 6.66 -9.30 -11.10
C HIS A 209 5.59 -10.39 -11.03
N SER A 210 5.18 -10.95 -12.17
CA SER A 210 4.09 -11.94 -12.24
C SER A 210 4.56 -13.38 -12.14
N GLY A 211 5.87 -13.63 -12.25
CA GLY A 211 6.44 -14.96 -12.36
C GLY A 211 6.29 -15.59 -13.74
N VAL A 212 5.45 -15.03 -14.64
CA VAL A 212 5.12 -15.59 -15.96
C VAL A 212 5.21 -14.51 -17.04
N SER A 213 5.25 -14.93 -18.32
CA SER A 213 5.22 -13.95 -19.42
C SER A 213 3.83 -13.31 -19.56
N PRO A 214 3.72 -12.09 -20.17
CA PRO A 214 2.43 -11.47 -20.45
C PRO A 214 1.45 -12.34 -21.24
N TYR A 215 1.94 -13.10 -22.22
CA TYR A 215 1.13 -14.06 -22.97
C TYR A 215 0.57 -15.17 -22.10
N HIS A 216 1.38 -15.70 -21.20
CA HIS A 216 0.98 -16.77 -20.29
C HIS A 216 -0.04 -16.25 -19.27
N PHE A 217 0.17 -15.05 -18.77
CA PHE A 217 -0.75 -14.37 -17.85
C PHE A 217 -2.13 -14.14 -18.50
N GLN A 218 -2.15 -13.61 -19.74
CA GLN A 218 -3.42 -13.43 -20.45
C GLN A 218 -4.13 -14.75 -20.73
N LEU A 219 -3.36 -15.80 -21.09
CA LEU A 219 -3.92 -17.12 -21.32
C LEU A 219 -4.58 -17.66 -20.04
N GLN A 220 -3.94 -17.50 -18.90
CA GLN A 220 -4.51 -17.89 -17.60
C GLN A 220 -5.82 -17.14 -17.32
N LEU A 221 -5.85 -15.82 -17.54
CA LEU A 221 -7.08 -15.02 -17.37
C LEU A 221 -8.23 -15.55 -18.24
N ARG A 222 -7.95 -15.91 -19.51
CA ARG A 222 -8.96 -16.48 -20.42
C ARG A 222 -9.50 -17.81 -19.93
N ILE A 223 -8.62 -18.69 -19.43
CA ILE A 223 -9.01 -19.99 -18.89
C ILE A 223 -9.84 -19.85 -17.62
N ASP A 224 -9.44 -18.94 -16.71
CA ASP A 224 -10.16 -18.71 -15.47
C ASP A 224 -11.57 -18.15 -15.74
N ARG A 225 -11.69 -17.21 -16.67
CA ARG A 225 -13.00 -16.67 -17.11
C ARG A 225 -13.86 -17.73 -17.80
N ALA A 226 -13.26 -18.58 -18.62
CA ALA A 226 -13.98 -19.68 -19.21
C ALA A 226 -14.49 -20.68 -18.16
N ALA A 227 -13.69 -20.98 -17.15
CA ALA A 227 -14.09 -21.86 -16.05
C ALA A 227 -15.28 -21.28 -15.28
N GLU A 228 -15.27 -19.97 -14.96
CA GLU A 228 -16.43 -19.29 -14.36
C GLU A 228 -17.69 -19.38 -15.25
N MET A 229 -17.54 -19.04 -16.54
CA MET A 229 -18.68 -19.09 -17.47
C MET A 229 -19.27 -20.51 -17.60
N LEU A 230 -18.41 -21.51 -17.68
CA LEU A 230 -18.85 -22.90 -17.78
C LEU A 230 -19.51 -23.43 -16.51
N ALA A 231 -19.09 -22.94 -15.33
CA ALA A 231 -19.66 -23.34 -14.03
C ALA A 231 -21.04 -22.70 -13.77
N TYR A 232 -21.25 -21.46 -14.21
CA TYR A 232 -22.42 -20.68 -13.81
C TYR A 232 -23.39 -20.36 -14.94
N THR A 233 -23.07 -20.73 -16.20
CA THR A 233 -23.96 -20.44 -17.34
C THR A 233 -24.17 -21.68 -18.23
N GLY A 234 -25.25 -21.69 -19.01
CA GLY A 234 -25.52 -22.72 -19.99
C GLY A 234 -24.83 -22.51 -21.35
N ILE A 235 -23.85 -21.61 -21.47
CA ILE A 235 -23.18 -21.24 -22.72
C ILE A 235 -22.55 -22.46 -23.40
N SER A 236 -22.62 -22.54 -24.73
CA SER A 236 -21.96 -23.65 -25.45
C SER A 236 -20.43 -23.59 -25.30
N ILE A 237 -19.73 -24.73 -25.43
CA ILE A 237 -18.26 -24.76 -25.34
C ILE A 237 -17.62 -23.87 -26.40
N THR A 238 -18.19 -23.87 -27.61
CA THR A 238 -17.73 -23.06 -28.75
C THR A 238 -17.93 -21.57 -28.47
N ASP A 239 -19.11 -21.16 -28.01
CA ASP A 239 -19.39 -19.75 -27.68
C ASP A 239 -18.56 -19.29 -26.50
N CYS A 240 -18.36 -20.14 -25.49
CA CYS A 240 -17.46 -19.85 -24.37
C CYS A 240 -16.02 -19.59 -24.88
N ALA A 241 -15.49 -20.44 -25.75
CA ALA A 241 -14.17 -20.26 -26.34
C ALA A 241 -14.06 -18.92 -27.08
N LEU A 242 -15.04 -18.57 -27.88
CA LEU A 242 -15.10 -17.30 -28.62
C LEU A 242 -15.18 -16.11 -27.66
N ALA A 243 -16.05 -16.17 -26.65
CA ALA A 243 -16.25 -15.10 -25.66
C ALA A 243 -14.97 -14.78 -24.86
N VAL A 244 -14.13 -15.79 -24.61
CA VAL A 244 -12.86 -15.56 -23.91
C VAL A 244 -11.66 -15.34 -24.85
N GLY A 245 -11.91 -15.13 -26.15
CA GLY A 245 -10.93 -14.70 -27.14
C GLY A 245 -10.15 -15.81 -27.85
N PHE A 246 -10.62 -17.04 -27.82
CA PHE A 246 -10.07 -18.12 -28.67
C PHE A 246 -10.80 -18.19 -29.98
N LYS A 247 -10.04 -18.24 -31.09
CA LYS A 247 -10.60 -18.41 -32.46
C LYS A 247 -10.88 -19.89 -32.82
N ASP A 248 -10.25 -20.81 -32.10
CA ASP A 248 -10.34 -22.26 -32.33
C ASP A 248 -10.77 -22.97 -31.04
N ALA A 249 -11.97 -23.55 -31.06
CA ALA A 249 -12.53 -24.27 -29.92
C ALA A 249 -11.77 -25.58 -29.60
N ALA A 250 -11.14 -26.22 -30.57
CA ALA A 250 -10.34 -27.43 -30.32
C ALA A 250 -9.04 -27.07 -29.59
N TYR A 251 -8.40 -25.98 -29.99
CA TYR A 251 -7.24 -25.41 -29.27
C TYR A 251 -7.60 -25.00 -27.86
N PHE A 252 -8.73 -24.30 -27.69
CA PHE A 252 -9.27 -23.95 -26.37
C PHE A 252 -9.44 -25.19 -25.48
N CYS A 253 -10.11 -26.24 -25.97
CA CYS A 253 -10.34 -27.47 -25.20
C CYS A 253 -9.03 -28.13 -24.72
N ARG A 254 -8.00 -28.18 -25.57
CA ARG A 254 -6.67 -28.70 -25.19
C ARG A 254 -6.02 -27.87 -24.08
N LEU A 255 -6.03 -26.54 -24.22
CA LEU A 255 -5.48 -25.65 -23.22
C LEU A 255 -6.26 -25.67 -21.91
N PHE A 256 -7.58 -25.61 -21.98
CA PHE A 256 -8.44 -25.69 -20.81
C PHE A 256 -8.16 -26.95 -19.99
N LYS A 257 -8.07 -28.12 -20.66
CA LYS A 257 -7.70 -29.39 -19.99
C LYS A 257 -6.29 -29.32 -19.39
N LYS A 258 -5.33 -28.72 -20.11
CA LYS A 258 -3.95 -28.56 -19.60
C LYS A 258 -3.89 -27.74 -18.31
N TYR A 259 -4.68 -26.66 -18.21
CA TYR A 259 -4.66 -25.73 -17.08
C TYR A 259 -5.56 -26.16 -15.92
N THR A 260 -6.70 -26.77 -16.19
CA THR A 260 -7.68 -27.15 -15.16
C THR A 260 -7.64 -28.64 -14.79
N GLY A 261 -6.90 -29.45 -15.53
CA GLY A 261 -6.89 -30.92 -15.40
C GLY A 261 -8.07 -31.61 -16.01
N MET A 262 -9.13 -30.89 -16.44
CA MET A 262 -10.39 -31.47 -16.96
C MET A 262 -10.78 -30.86 -18.29
N THR A 263 -11.55 -31.64 -19.09
CA THR A 263 -12.14 -31.06 -20.30
C THR A 263 -13.25 -30.06 -19.94
N PRO A 264 -13.53 -29.05 -20.80
CA PRO A 264 -14.60 -28.08 -20.55
C PRO A 264 -15.96 -28.75 -20.27
N THR A 265 -16.27 -29.84 -20.99
CA THR A 265 -17.51 -30.61 -20.81
C THR A 265 -17.56 -31.32 -19.43
N ALA A 266 -16.44 -31.87 -18.98
CA ALA A 266 -16.37 -32.50 -17.65
C ALA A 266 -16.43 -31.43 -16.53
N TYR A 267 -15.79 -30.30 -16.74
CA TYR A 267 -15.78 -29.20 -15.79
C TYR A 267 -17.19 -28.62 -15.52
N ARG A 268 -18.00 -28.45 -16.57
CA ARG A 268 -19.41 -28.01 -16.49
C ARG A 268 -20.29 -28.91 -15.64
N LYS A 269 -20.01 -30.21 -15.59
CA LYS A 269 -20.85 -31.21 -14.90
C LYS A 269 -20.52 -31.32 -13.40
N ARG A 270 -19.53 -30.56 -12.93
CA ARG A 270 -19.09 -30.55 -11.55
C ARG A 270 -19.95 -29.61 -10.67
#